data_97aa1577df50fbd8d1b256c3d10b6cf1
#
_entry.id   97aa1577df50fbd8d1b256c3d10b6cf1
#
_cell.length_a   1.000
_cell.length_b   1.000
_cell.length_c   1.000
_cell.angle_alpha   90.00
_cell.angle_beta   90.00
_cell.angle_gamma   90.00
#
_symmetry.space_group_name_H-M   'P 1'
#
loop_
_entity.id
_entity.type
_entity.pdbx_description
1 polymer ?
#
loop_
_entity_poly.entity_id
_entity_poly.type
_entity_poly.pdbx_seq_one_letter_code
_entity_poly.pdbx_strand_id
1 'polypeptide(L)'
;MLCEDDENLGMLLREYLNAKGYNAELCPDGDAGYKAFLKNKYDLCVLDVMMPKMDGFTLAGEIRKVNTEIPIIFLTAKTLKEDVLEGFKIGADDYITKPFSMEELVFRIEAI
;
A
#
# COMPACT_ATOMS: atom_id res chain seq x y z
N MET A 1 -5.63 0.77 -4.87
CA MET A 1 -5.18 2.06 -4.30
C MET A 1 -3.70 1.97 -3.95
N LEU A 2 -2.95 2.99 -4.30
CA LEU A 2 -1.51 3.07 -4.06
C LEU A 2 -1.24 4.33 -3.24
N CYS A 3 -0.67 4.18 -2.05
CA CYS A 3 -0.28 5.30 -1.21
C CYS A 3 1.24 5.34 -1.09
N GLU A 4 1.86 6.39 -1.60
CA GLU A 4 3.29 6.60 -1.60
C GLU A 4 3.57 8.10 -1.58
N ASP A 5 4.36 8.56 -0.61
CA ASP A 5 4.66 9.98 -0.46
C ASP A 5 5.85 10.44 -1.29
N ASP A 6 6.73 9.53 -1.71
CA ASP A 6 7.79 9.87 -2.65
C ASP A 6 7.17 10.05 -4.03
N GLU A 7 7.13 11.31 -4.49
CA GLU A 7 6.46 11.67 -5.73
C GLU A 7 7.00 10.91 -6.94
N ASN A 8 8.32 10.79 -7.05
CA ASN A 8 8.93 10.09 -8.17
C ASN A 8 8.63 8.59 -8.15
N LEU A 9 8.80 7.97 -7.00
CA LEU A 9 8.50 6.54 -6.84
C LEU A 9 7.02 6.26 -7.07
N GLY A 10 6.15 7.11 -6.50
CA GLY A 10 4.71 6.95 -6.67
C GLY A 10 4.28 7.01 -8.12
N MET A 11 4.82 7.95 -8.88
CA MET A 11 4.50 8.07 -10.30
C MET A 11 5.01 6.87 -11.11
N LEU A 12 6.22 6.41 -10.82
CA LEU A 12 6.78 5.24 -11.50
C LEU A 12 5.98 3.98 -11.21
N LEU A 13 5.57 3.79 -9.95
CA LEU A 13 4.74 2.65 -9.56
C LEU A 13 3.39 2.68 -10.26
N ARG A 14 2.75 3.85 -10.27
CA ARG A 14 1.45 4.00 -10.93
C ARG A 14 1.55 3.67 -12.42
N GLU A 15 2.53 4.24 -13.09
CA GLU A 15 2.71 4.00 -14.53
C GLU A 15 3.00 2.54 -14.83
N TYR A 16 3.84 1.91 -14.04
CA TYR A 16 4.16 0.51 -14.22
C TYR A 16 2.94 -0.38 -14.01
N LEU A 17 2.18 -0.14 -12.95
CA LEU A 17 0.98 -0.92 -12.67
C LEU A 17 -0.09 -0.71 -13.74
N ASN A 18 -0.29 0.52 -14.20
CA ASN A 18 -1.24 0.79 -15.29
C ASN A 18 -0.82 0.09 -16.58
N ALA A 19 0.48 0.04 -16.87
CA ALA A 19 1.00 -0.65 -18.04
C ALA A 19 0.77 -2.17 -17.96
N LYS A 20 0.66 -2.73 -16.76
CA LYS A 20 0.37 -4.14 -16.56
C LYS A 20 -1.12 -4.47 -16.54
N GLY A 21 -1.98 -3.48 -16.78
CA GLY A 21 -3.42 -3.70 -16.86
C GLY A 21 -4.19 -3.39 -15.58
N TYR A 22 -3.51 -2.90 -14.54
CA TYR A 22 -4.18 -2.46 -13.33
C TYR A 22 -4.64 -1.02 -13.46
N ASN A 23 -5.60 -0.62 -12.66
CA ASN A 23 -6.03 0.77 -12.56
C ASN A 23 -5.53 1.32 -11.23
N ALA A 24 -4.33 1.86 -11.22
CA ALA A 24 -3.70 2.35 -10.01
C ALA A 24 -4.04 3.82 -9.77
N GLU A 25 -4.61 4.11 -8.62
CA GLU A 25 -4.83 5.48 -8.14
C GLU A 25 -3.79 5.79 -7.08
N LEU A 26 -3.01 6.85 -7.31
CA LEU A 26 -1.96 7.28 -6.41
C LEU A 26 -2.47 8.32 -5.42
N CYS A 27 -2.25 8.06 -4.13
CA CYS A 27 -2.51 9.00 -3.06
C CYS A 27 -1.19 9.39 -2.40
N PRO A 28 -0.91 10.69 -2.19
CA PRO A 28 0.41 11.13 -1.73
C PRO A 28 0.65 10.96 -0.23
N ASP A 29 -0.38 10.68 0.55
CA ASP A 29 -0.26 10.48 1.99
C ASP A 29 -1.42 9.64 2.51
N GLY A 30 -1.36 9.29 3.80
CA GLY A 30 -2.38 8.43 4.40
C GLY A 30 -3.74 9.09 4.54
N ASP A 31 -3.78 10.41 4.76
CA ASP A 31 -5.04 11.13 4.86
C ASP A 31 -5.78 11.13 3.53
N ALA A 32 -5.06 11.41 2.43
CA ALA A 32 -5.63 11.34 1.08
C ALA A 32 -6.08 9.91 0.75
N GLY A 33 -5.30 8.91 1.16
CA GLY A 33 -5.64 7.51 0.97
C GLY A 33 -6.92 7.13 1.70
N TYR A 34 -7.09 7.55 2.93
CA TYR A 34 -8.30 7.27 3.70
C TYR A 34 -9.53 7.89 3.04
N LYS A 35 -9.44 9.15 2.66
CA LYS A 35 -10.54 9.84 1.97
C LYS A 35 -10.91 9.15 0.66
N ALA A 36 -9.91 8.75 -0.12
CA ALA A 36 -10.14 8.04 -1.37
C ALA A 36 -10.80 6.69 -1.13
N PHE A 37 -10.36 5.98 -0.09
CA PHE A 37 -10.91 4.66 0.24
C PHE A 37 -12.39 4.72 0.60
N LEU A 38 -12.80 5.78 1.28
CA LEU A 38 -14.21 5.96 1.66
C LEU A 38 -15.11 6.27 0.47
N LYS A 39 -14.57 6.86 -0.60
CA LYS A 39 -15.34 7.29 -1.76
C LYS A 39 -15.37 6.29 -2.90
N ASN A 40 -14.39 5.40 -2.98
CA ASN A 40 -14.20 4.52 -4.12
C ASN A 40 -14.10 3.07 -3.67
N LYS A 41 -14.26 2.16 -4.62
CA LYS A 41 -14.07 0.73 -4.38
C LYS A 41 -12.73 0.30 -4.98
N TYR A 42 -11.96 -0.42 -4.21
CA TYR A 42 -10.66 -0.94 -4.64
C TYR A 42 -10.60 -2.44 -4.40
N ASP A 43 -9.77 -3.10 -5.20
CA ASP A 43 -9.56 -4.54 -5.10
C ASP A 43 -8.33 -4.89 -4.27
N LEU A 44 -7.43 -3.92 -4.07
CA LEU A 44 -6.18 -4.12 -3.36
C LEU A 44 -5.59 -2.78 -2.95
N CYS A 45 -4.91 -2.75 -1.82
CA CYS A 45 -4.21 -1.57 -1.33
C CYS A 45 -2.71 -1.85 -1.24
N VAL A 46 -1.90 -0.95 -1.81
CA VAL A 46 -0.45 -0.94 -1.65
C VAL A 46 -0.11 0.31 -0.87
N LEU A 47 0.41 0.16 0.33
CA LEU A 47 0.61 1.26 1.27
C LEU A 47 2.06 1.36 1.71
N ASP A 48 2.68 2.53 1.50
CA ASP A 48 3.95 2.82 2.13
C ASP A 48 3.72 3.00 3.63
N VAL A 49 4.62 2.48 4.46
CA VAL A 49 4.51 2.62 5.91
C VAL A 49 4.82 4.05 6.35
N MET A 50 5.87 4.64 5.80
CA MET A 50 6.34 5.97 6.22
C MET A 50 5.75 7.06 5.34
N MET A 51 4.66 7.67 5.81
CA MET A 51 3.98 8.76 5.10
C MET A 51 3.63 9.88 6.06
N PRO A 52 3.59 11.15 5.58
CA PRO A 52 3.12 12.26 6.40
C PRO A 52 1.62 12.16 6.66
N LYS A 53 1.16 12.91 7.65
CA LYS A 53 -0.24 13.04 8.09
C LYS A 53 -0.79 11.76 8.72
N MET A 54 -0.74 10.63 8.02
CA MET A 54 -1.18 9.34 8.53
C MET A 54 -0.27 8.27 7.93
N ASP A 55 0.42 7.50 8.78
CA ASP A 55 1.30 6.44 8.29
C ASP A 55 0.52 5.25 7.74
N GLY A 56 1.23 4.33 7.08
CA GLY A 56 0.60 3.19 6.43
C GLY A 56 -0.08 2.23 7.40
N PHE A 57 0.49 2.01 8.57
CA PHE A 57 -0.12 1.12 9.56
C PHE A 57 -1.41 1.72 10.11
N THR A 58 -1.42 3.01 10.42
CA THR A 58 -2.62 3.70 10.88
C THR A 58 -3.70 3.67 9.81
N LEU A 59 -3.33 3.95 8.57
CA LEU A 59 -4.26 3.90 7.45
C LEU A 59 -4.85 2.50 7.28
N ALA A 60 -4.02 1.46 7.35
CA ALA A 60 -4.50 0.09 7.24
C ALA A 60 -5.47 -0.26 8.36
N GLY A 61 -5.21 0.20 9.58
CA GLY A 61 -6.13 0.02 10.70
C GLY A 61 -7.48 0.64 10.44
N GLU A 62 -7.51 1.84 9.88
CA GLU A 62 -8.76 2.50 9.52
C GLU A 62 -9.48 1.78 8.37
N ILE A 63 -8.73 1.30 7.38
CA ILE A 63 -9.30 0.53 6.28
C ILE A 63 -9.94 -0.75 6.82
N ARG A 64 -9.30 -1.45 7.75
CA ARG A 64 -9.82 -2.69 8.32
C ARG A 64 -11.12 -2.50 9.11
N LYS A 65 -11.37 -1.32 9.63
CA LYS A 65 -12.66 -1.01 10.28
C LYS A 65 -13.82 -1.00 9.28
N VAL A 66 -13.52 -0.67 8.02
CA VAL A 66 -14.50 -0.55 6.96
C VAL A 66 -14.57 -1.83 6.12
N ASN A 67 -13.43 -2.47 5.88
CA ASN A 67 -13.32 -3.65 5.02
C ASN A 67 -12.26 -4.61 5.56
N THR A 68 -12.68 -5.75 6.07
CA THR A 68 -11.79 -6.76 6.65
C THR A 68 -11.17 -7.68 5.61
N GLU A 69 -11.64 -7.64 4.37
CA GLU A 69 -11.29 -8.61 3.33
C GLU A 69 -10.31 -8.10 2.27
N ILE A 70 -10.26 -6.79 2.04
CA ILE A 70 -9.43 -6.25 0.96
C ILE A 70 -7.94 -6.56 1.21
N PRO A 71 -7.22 -7.09 0.20
CA PRO A 71 -5.79 -7.34 0.36
C PRO A 71 -4.99 -6.07 0.59
N ILE A 72 -4.03 -6.12 1.50
CA ILE A 72 -3.12 -5.02 1.81
C ILE A 72 -1.68 -5.49 1.71
N ILE A 73 -0.88 -4.77 0.92
CA ILE A 73 0.56 -4.96 0.81
C ILE A 73 1.24 -3.71 1.35
N PHE A 74 2.14 -3.88 2.30
CA PHE A 74 2.94 -2.77 2.80
C PHE A 74 4.26 -2.65 2.05
N LEU A 75 4.66 -1.42 1.73
CA LEU A 75 5.99 -1.09 1.21
C LEU A 75 6.74 -0.35 2.31
N THR A 76 7.97 -0.77 2.61
CA THR A 76 8.70 -0.14 3.71
C THR A 76 10.21 -0.28 3.56
N ALA A 77 10.92 0.75 4.01
CA ALA A 77 12.37 0.66 4.23
C ALA A 77 12.69 -0.02 5.56
N LYS A 78 11.68 -0.24 6.41
CA LYS A 78 11.87 -0.84 7.74
C LYS A 78 11.95 -2.35 7.64
N THR A 79 12.97 -2.90 8.28
CA THR A 79 13.21 -4.35 8.31
C THR A 79 13.10 -4.92 9.73
N LEU A 80 12.73 -4.07 10.70
CA LEU A 80 12.63 -4.51 12.09
C LEU A 80 11.49 -5.51 12.24
N LYS A 81 11.76 -6.58 12.95
CA LYS A 81 10.80 -7.64 13.21
C LYS A 81 9.49 -7.11 13.81
N GLU A 82 9.61 -6.12 14.68
CA GLU A 82 8.45 -5.49 15.35
C GLU A 82 7.52 -4.80 14.36
N ASP A 83 8.08 -4.13 13.35
CA ASP A 83 7.27 -3.46 12.31
C ASP A 83 6.56 -4.48 11.42
N VAL A 84 7.23 -5.58 11.10
CA VAL A 84 6.62 -6.67 10.34
C VAL A 84 5.46 -7.29 11.13
N LEU A 85 5.66 -7.52 12.42
CA LEU A 85 4.61 -8.04 13.29
C LEU A 85 3.42 -7.08 13.39
N GLU A 86 3.68 -5.79 13.47
CA GLU A 86 2.62 -4.77 13.49
C GLU A 86 1.75 -4.85 12.23
N GLY A 87 2.40 -4.95 11.05
CA GLY A 87 1.69 -5.10 9.79
C GLY A 87 0.82 -6.34 9.75
N PHE A 88 1.32 -7.47 10.23
CA PHE A 88 0.55 -8.71 10.25
C PHE A 88 -0.60 -8.67 11.25
N LYS A 89 -0.44 -8.00 12.39
CA LYS A 89 -1.53 -7.82 13.36
C LYS A 89 -2.70 -7.04 12.76
N ILE A 90 -2.42 -6.11 11.87
CA ILE A 90 -3.45 -5.34 11.17
C ILE A 90 -4.14 -6.19 10.09
N GLY A 91 -3.54 -7.33 9.74
CA GLY A 91 -4.09 -8.22 8.73
C GLY A 91 -3.53 -7.97 7.33
N ALA A 92 -2.26 -7.60 7.23
CA ALA A 92 -1.59 -7.47 5.95
C ALA A 92 -1.43 -8.81 5.26
N ASP A 93 -1.59 -8.82 3.95
CA ASP A 93 -1.40 -10.02 3.15
C ASP A 93 0.05 -10.20 2.73
N ASP A 94 0.80 -9.12 2.61
CA ASP A 94 2.21 -9.18 2.26
C ASP A 94 2.95 -7.92 2.70
N TYR A 95 4.27 -7.98 2.59
CA TYR A 95 5.18 -6.97 3.11
C TYR A 95 6.41 -6.95 2.22
N ILE A 96 6.68 -5.82 1.57
CA ILE A 96 7.81 -5.69 0.64
C ILE A 96 8.79 -4.66 1.17
N THR A 97 10.07 -5.04 1.30
CA THR A 97 11.12 -4.17 1.80
C THR A 97 11.75 -3.37 0.66
N LYS A 98 11.89 -2.07 0.85
CA LYS A 98 12.62 -1.20 -0.08
C LYS A 98 14.13 -1.40 0.09
N PRO A 99 14.94 -1.37 -0.97
CA PRO A 99 14.52 -1.23 -2.37
C PRO A 99 13.97 -2.54 -2.93
N PHE A 100 13.03 -2.45 -3.84
CA PHE A 100 12.44 -3.61 -4.51
C PHE A 100 12.32 -3.32 -6.02
N SER A 101 12.18 -4.37 -6.81
CA SER A 101 11.90 -4.21 -8.24
C SER A 101 10.41 -4.07 -8.49
N MET A 102 10.03 -3.38 -9.56
CA MET A 102 8.64 -3.27 -9.96
C MET A 102 8.04 -4.65 -10.27
N GLU A 103 8.87 -5.53 -10.83
CA GLU A 103 8.45 -6.90 -11.14
C GLU A 103 8.10 -7.68 -9.88
N GLU A 104 8.85 -7.50 -8.81
CA GLU A 104 8.56 -8.14 -7.53
C GLU A 104 7.20 -7.71 -7.01
N LEU A 105 6.90 -6.41 -7.08
CA LEU A 105 5.60 -5.90 -6.63
C LEU A 105 4.46 -6.54 -7.41
N VAL A 106 4.55 -6.55 -8.73
CA VAL A 106 3.53 -7.17 -9.58
C VAL A 106 3.37 -8.65 -9.27
N PHE A 107 4.50 -9.35 -9.09
CA PHE A 107 4.48 -10.77 -8.75
C PHE A 107 3.71 -11.03 -7.46
N ARG A 108 3.91 -10.20 -6.46
CA ARG A 108 3.21 -10.34 -5.18
C ARG A 108 1.73 -9.97 -5.28
N ILE A 109 1.40 -8.96 -6.06
CA ILE A 109 0.00 -8.61 -6.33
C ILE A 109 -0.73 -9.78 -6.97
N GLU A 110 -0.11 -10.42 -7.97
CA GLU A 110 -0.72 -11.55 -8.66
C GLU A 110 -0.86 -12.79 -7.77
N ALA A 111 0.00 -12.94 -6.76
CA ALA A 111 -0.04 -14.07 -5.84
C ALA A 111 -1.17 -13.98 -4.81
N ILE A 112 -1.76 -12.82 -4.65
CA ILE A 112 -2.86 -12.59 -3.71
C ILE A 112 -4.24 -12.91 -4.37
#